data_85338ae1a99c0cba68948b9ae32d9aa1
#
_entry.id   85338ae1a99c0cba68948b9ae32d9aa1
#
_cell.length_a   1.000
_cell.length_b   1.000
_cell.length_c   1.000
_cell.angle_alpha   90.00
_cell.angle_beta   90.00
_cell.angle_gamma   90.00
#
_symmetry.space_group_name_H-M   'P 1'
#
loop_
_entity.id
_entity.type
_entity.pdbx_description
1 polymer ?
#
loop_
_entity_poly.entity_id
_entity_poly.type
_entity_poly.pdbx_seq_one_letter_code
_entity_poly.pdbx_strand_id
1 'polypeptide(L)'
;MRPGIAAVAAAEGAPLTAEPLEVPVSAEAAAVRLVSREATSVASGPALSEARTVVVGGRGVDGDFDLVRSLAQPLDAAVGATRVACDEGWIERSAQIGQTGETISPRLYIGLGVSGAVHHTSGIQGAGTVVAICDDSEAPIFEMADFGVVGDVTEVVPQLVEELARLRG
;
A
#
# COMPACT_ATOMS: atom_id res chain seq x y z
N MET A 1 2.04 -20.26 1.41
CA MET A 1 0.66 -19.95 1.89
C MET A 1 0.37 -18.52 1.48
N ARG A 2 -0.79 -18.21 0.90
CA ARG A 2 -1.14 -16.82 0.55
C ARG A 2 -1.45 -16.05 1.84
N PRO A 3 -0.89 -14.85 2.08
CA PRO A 3 -1.29 -14.00 3.19
C PRO A 3 -2.79 -13.66 3.12
N GLY A 4 -3.46 -13.55 4.26
CA GLY A 4 -4.86 -13.10 4.33
C GLY A 4 -5.93 -14.16 4.04
N ILE A 5 -5.57 -15.45 3.85
CA ILE A 5 -6.56 -16.52 3.60
C ILE A 5 -7.26 -16.99 4.90
N ALA A 6 -6.63 -16.81 6.04
CA ALA A 6 -7.18 -17.23 7.33
C ALA A 6 -7.15 -16.08 8.33
N ALA A 7 -8.27 -15.90 9.03
CA ALA A 7 -8.27 -15.03 10.19
C ALA A 7 -7.43 -15.66 11.32
N VAL A 8 -6.57 -14.86 11.93
CA VAL A 8 -5.81 -15.29 13.10
C VAL A 8 -6.75 -15.28 14.29
N ALA A 9 -7.08 -16.47 14.81
CA ALA A 9 -7.74 -16.62 16.09
C ALA A 9 -6.70 -16.80 17.19
N ALA A 10 -6.83 -16.07 18.29
CA ALA A 10 -6.05 -16.33 19.48
C ALA A 10 -6.47 -17.70 20.02
N ALA A 11 -5.55 -18.66 20.04
CA ALA A 11 -5.77 -19.94 20.73
C ALA A 11 -5.31 -19.80 22.19
N GLU A 12 -6.20 -20.08 23.13
CA GLU A 12 -5.80 -20.36 24.50
C GLU A 12 -5.11 -21.73 24.51
N GLY A 13 -3.79 -21.73 24.47
CA GLY A 13 -2.98 -22.95 24.44
C GLY A 13 -1.89 -22.94 25.49
N ALA A 14 -1.41 -24.12 25.84
CA ALA A 14 -0.24 -24.30 26.69
C ALA A 14 0.97 -23.52 26.13
N PRO A 15 1.91 -23.07 26.97
CA PRO A 15 3.10 -22.36 26.50
C PRO A 15 3.83 -23.20 25.46
N LEU A 16 4.11 -22.60 24.30
CA LEU A 16 4.84 -23.22 23.23
C LEU A 16 6.30 -23.46 23.68
N THR A 17 6.72 -24.70 23.66
CA THR A 17 8.13 -25.05 23.85
C THR A 17 8.76 -25.12 22.47
N ALA A 18 9.75 -24.27 22.21
CA ALA A 18 10.51 -24.32 20.96
C ALA A 18 11.58 -25.40 21.09
N GLU A 19 11.54 -26.37 20.19
CA GLU A 19 12.59 -27.40 20.06
C GLU A 19 13.53 -27.01 18.92
N PRO A 20 14.86 -27.12 19.10
CA PRO A 20 15.80 -26.89 18.02
C PRO A 20 15.64 -27.97 16.95
N LEU A 21 15.41 -27.56 15.71
CA LEU A 21 15.35 -28.45 14.55
C LEU A 21 16.66 -28.32 13.77
N GLU A 22 17.43 -29.38 13.70
CA GLU A 22 18.58 -29.46 12.80
C GLU A 22 18.11 -29.73 11.38
N VAL A 23 18.23 -28.73 10.53
CA VAL A 23 17.90 -28.87 9.09
C VAL A 23 19.21 -29.08 8.32
N PRO A 24 19.42 -30.25 7.67
CA PRO A 24 20.59 -30.46 6.86
C PRO A 24 20.56 -29.50 5.64
N VAL A 25 21.61 -28.73 5.47
CA VAL A 25 21.74 -27.82 4.32
C VAL A 25 22.39 -28.60 3.20
N SER A 26 21.76 -28.60 1.99
CA SER A 26 22.35 -29.23 0.81
C SER A 26 23.63 -28.54 0.36
N ALA A 27 24.49 -29.26 -0.36
CA ALA A 27 25.74 -28.69 -0.88
C ALA A 27 25.48 -27.49 -1.80
N GLU A 28 24.39 -27.51 -2.58
CA GLU A 28 23.97 -26.40 -3.44
C GLU A 28 23.53 -25.20 -2.62
N ALA A 29 22.77 -25.38 -1.55
CA ALA A 29 22.33 -24.31 -0.69
C ALA A 29 23.53 -23.70 0.09
N ALA A 30 24.48 -24.53 0.51
CA ALA A 30 25.71 -24.09 1.17
C ALA A 30 26.65 -23.32 0.23
N ALA A 31 26.55 -23.55 -1.08
CA ALA A 31 27.34 -22.86 -2.10
C ALA A 31 26.82 -21.43 -2.40
N VAL A 32 25.61 -21.07 -1.94
CA VAL A 32 25.04 -19.74 -2.11
C VAL A 32 25.84 -18.75 -1.26
N ARG A 33 26.42 -17.76 -1.91
CA ARG A 33 27.19 -16.69 -1.26
C ARG A 33 26.49 -15.35 -1.45
N LEU A 34 26.22 -14.64 -0.37
CA LEU A 34 25.78 -13.25 -0.43
C LEU A 34 26.94 -12.38 -0.95
N VAL A 35 26.79 -11.82 -2.14
CA VAL A 35 27.82 -10.99 -2.79
C VAL A 35 27.72 -9.54 -2.33
N SER A 36 26.52 -8.99 -2.25
CA SER A 36 26.27 -7.64 -1.74
C SER A 36 24.87 -7.57 -1.10
N ARG A 37 24.72 -6.66 -0.17
CA ARG A 37 23.42 -6.26 0.39
C ARG A 37 23.35 -4.75 0.33
N GLU A 38 22.53 -4.25 -0.58
CA GLU A 38 22.23 -2.84 -0.65
C GLU A 38 20.95 -2.60 0.18
N ALA A 39 21.05 -1.72 1.18
CA ALA A 39 19.86 -1.23 1.85
C ALA A 39 19.16 -0.30 0.86
N THR A 40 17.98 -0.68 0.41
CA THR A 40 17.11 0.25 -0.31
C THR A 40 16.87 1.44 0.61
N SER A 41 17.11 2.65 0.10
CA SER A 41 16.77 3.87 0.83
C SER A 41 15.29 3.77 1.20
N VAL A 42 14.99 3.72 2.48
CA VAL A 42 13.60 3.68 2.97
C VAL A 42 12.98 4.97 2.48
N ALA A 43 12.03 4.86 1.55
CA ALA A 43 11.13 5.97 1.25
C ALA A 43 10.62 6.50 2.59
N SER A 44 10.56 7.83 2.75
CA SER A 44 10.15 8.45 4.01
C SER A 44 8.75 7.97 4.38
N GLY A 45 8.64 7.04 5.32
CA GLY A 45 7.39 6.47 5.77
C GLY A 45 7.48 4.96 6.08
N PRO A 46 6.42 4.37 6.63
CA PRO A 46 6.36 2.94 6.92
C PRO A 46 6.41 2.09 5.64
N ALA A 47 6.89 0.86 5.73
CA ALA A 47 6.86 -0.09 4.62
C ALA A 47 5.42 -0.41 4.22
N LEU A 48 5.14 -0.54 2.92
CA LEU A 48 3.79 -0.81 2.39
C LEU A 48 3.12 -2.02 3.03
N SER A 49 3.89 -3.10 3.22
CA SER A 49 3.40 -4.37 3.79
C SER A 49 3.00 -4.28 5.27
N GLU A 50 3.51 -3.28 5.99
CA GLU A 50 3.31 -3.12 7.45
C GLU A 50 2.46 -1.89 7.78
N ALA A 51 2.22 -1.02 6.80
CA ALA A 51 1.54 0.25 7.01
C ALA A 51 0.07 0.06 7.39
N ARG A 52 -0.36 0.76 8.44
CA ARG A 52 -1.77 0.81 8.85
C ARG A 52 -2.61 1.70 7.95
N THR A 53 -2.00 2.71 7.37
CA THR A 53 -2.60 3.65 6.43
C THR A 53 -1.74 3.70 5.17
N VAL A 54 -2.36 3.66 4.01
CA VAL A 54 -1.66 3.75 2.72
C VAL A 54 -2.38 4.78 1.84
N VAL A 55 -1.63 5.73 1.32
CA VAL A 55 -2.11 6.69 0.31
C VAL A 55 -1.49 6.32 -1.03
N VAL A 56 -2.32 6.16 -2.05
CA VAL A 56 -1.93 5.61 -3.34
C VAL A 56 -2.19 6.61 -4.44
N GLY A 57 -1.17 6.89 -5.25
CA GLY A 57 -1.29 7.66 -6.48
C GLY A 57 -1.57 6.77 -7.68
N GLY A 58 -2.62 7.09 -8.43
CA GLY A 58 -2.92 6.51 -9.74
C GLY A 58 -2.52 7.43 -10.89
N ARG A 59 -3.04 7.13 -12.09
CA ARG A 59 -2.82 7.96 -13.27
C ARG A 59 -3.35 9.40 -13.09
N GLY A 60 -4.45 9.57 -12.35
CA GLY A 60 -5.08 10.88 -12.17
C GLY A 60 -4.29 11.87 -11.32
N VAL A 61 -3.16 11.48 -10.72
CA VAL A 61 -2.24 12.45 -10.06
C VAL A 61 -1.25 13.08 -11.06
N ASP A 62 -1.23 12.61 -12.31
CA ASP A 62 -0.41 13.15 -13.42
C ASP A 62 1.07 13.40 -13.04
N GLY A 63 1.64 12.47 -12.28
CA GLY A 63 3.03 12.53 -11.81
C GLY A 63 3.27 13.34 -10.54
N ASP A 64 2.27 14.06 -10.02
CA ASP A 64 2.42 14.84 -8.78
C ASP A 64 2.35 13.94 -7.53
N PHE A 65 3.45 13.24 -7.27
CA PHE A 65 3.59 12.45 -6.05
C PHE A 65 3.90 13.31 -4.81
N ASP A 66 4.20 14.59 -4.96
CA ASP A 66 4.31 15.49 -3.81
C ASP A 66 2.93 15.78 -3.22
N LEU A 67 1.90 15.85 -4.07
CA LEU A 67 0.50 15.88 -3.63
C LEU A 67 0.12 14.63 -2.83
N VAL A 68 0.52 13.44 -3.30
CA VAL A 68 0.28 12.18 -2.59
C VAL A 68 0.98 12.17 -1.22
N ARG A 69 2.24 12.60 -1.19
CA ARG A 69 3.04 12.70 0.05
C ARG A 69 2.47 13.72 1.03
N SER A 70 1.91 14.82 0.53
CA SER A 70 1.31 15.86 1.38
C SER A 70 0.14 15.34 2.22
N LEU A 71 -0.64 14.39 1.68
CA LEU A 71 -1.71 13.72 2.42
C LEU A 71 -1.17 12.55 3.28
N ALA A 72 -0.16 11.84 2.79
CA ALA A 72 0.41 10.70 3.51
C ALA A 72 1.12 11.11 4.81
N GLN A 73 1.86 12.22 4.78
CA GLN A 73 2.65 12.71 5.91
C GLN A 73 1.84 12.94 7.19
N PRO A 74 0.74 13.71 7.18
CA PRO A 74 -0.07 13.91 8.38
C PRO A 74 -0.75 12.62 8.86
N LEU A 75 -0.91 11.61 8.02
CA LEU A 75 -1.54 10.34 8.38
C LEU A 75 -0.54 9.27 8.83
N ASP A 76 0.76 9.57 8.84
CA ASP A 76 1.84 8.58 9.03
C ASP A 76 1.65 7.36 8.11
N ALA A 77 1.27 7.67 6.86
CA ALA A 77 0.90 6.68 5.88
C ALA A 77 2.08 6.30 4.96
N ALA A 78 2.09 5.05 4.51
CA ALA A 78 2.94 4.66 3.40
C ALA A 78 2.40 5.25 2.09
N VAL A 79 3.32 5.53 1.16
CA VAL A 79 2.98 5.97 -0.19
C VAL A 79 3.08 4.78 -1.13
N GLY A 80 1.97 4.48 -1.80
CA GLY A 80 1.89 3.46 -2.83
C GLY A 80 1.53 4.03 -4.19
N ALA A 81 1.56 3.18 -5.21
CA ALA A 81 1.26 3.58 -6.56
C ALA A 81 0.57 2.48 -7.36
N THR A 82 -0.17 2.89 -8.39
CA THR A 82 -0.64 1.96 -9.40
C THR A 82 0.50 1.60 -10.36
N ARG A 83 0.33 0.49 -11.08
CA ARG A 83 1.29 0.06 -12.11
C ARG A 83 1.59 1.17 -13.12
N VAL A 84 0.55 1.88 -13.59
CA VAL A 84 0.71 2.95 -14.59
C VAL A 84 1.66 4.03 -14.08
N ALA A 85 1.49 4.48 -12.84
CA ALA A 85 2.36 5.51 -12.25
C ALA A 85 3.82 5.06 -12.15
N CYS A 86 4.07 3.77 -11.88
CA CYS A 86 5.43 3.20 -11.87
C CYS A 86 5.99 3.04 -13.29
N ASP A 87 5.18 2.61 -14.27
CA ASP A 87 5.60 2.42 -15.65
C ASP A 87 5.94 3.77 -16.33
N GLU A 88 5.26 4.87 -15.95
CA GLU A 88 5.59 6.24 -16.36
C GLU A 88 6.82 6.83 -15.66
N GLY A 89 7.38 6.12 -14.67
CA GLY A 89 8.57 6.55 -13.94
C GLY A 89 8.32 7.64 -12.90
N TRP A 90 7.09 7.90 -12.52
CA TRP A 90 6.73 8.92 -11.51
C TRP A 90 7.15 8.52 -10.10
N ILE A 91 7.22 7.22 -9.84
CA ILE A 91 7.65 6.64 -8.57
C ILE A 91 8.31 5.28 -8.80
N GLU A 92 9.13 4.86 -7.85
CA GLU A 92 9.83 3.59 -7.92
C GLU A 92 8.89 2.38 -7.94
N ARG A 93 9.31 1.32 -8.64
CA ARG A 93 8.52 0.08 -8.77
C ARG A 93 8.28 -0.64 -7.44
N SER A 94 9.08 -0.40 -6.44
CA SER A 94 8.89 -0.88 -5.06
C SER A 94 7.62 -0.34 -4.40
N ALA A 95 7.07 0.77 -4.88
CA ALA A 95 5.81 1.35 -4.44
C ALA A 95 4.58 0.74 -5.12
N GLN A 96 4.77 -0.16 -6.10
CA GLN A 96 3.67 -0.70 -6.88
C GLN A 96 2.79 -1.65 -6.06
N ILE A 97 1.48 -1.37 -6.06
CA ILE A 97 0.46 -2.22 -5.44
C ILE A 97 -0.38 -2.89 -6.53
N GLY A 98 -0.66 -4.18 -6.36
CA GLY A 98 -1.50 -4.94 -7.27
C GLY A 98 -0.96 -6.33 -7.56
N GLN A 99 -1.52 -6.98 -8.58
CA GLN A 99 -1.23 -8.36 -8.96
C GLN A 99 0.27 -8.64 -9.21
N THR A 100 1.00 -7.66 -9.77
CA THR A 100 2.43 -7.75 -10.09
C THR A 100 3.30 -6.88 -9.19
N GLY A 101 2.71 -6.32 -8.13
CA GLY A 101 3.35 -5.53 -7.09
C GLY A 101 3.06 -6.13 -5.71
N GLU A 102 3.08 -5.29 -4.69
CA GLU A 102 2.74 -5.70 -3.34
C GLU A 102 1.23 -5.91 -3.15
N THR A 103 0.86 -6.90 -2.34
CA THR A 103 -0.48 -7.05 -1.80
C THR A 103 -0.50 -6.54 -0.38
N ILE A 104 -1.39 -5.61 -0.10
CA ILE A 104 -1.46 -4.90 1.17
C ILE A 104 -2.82 -5.14 1.86
N SER A 105 -2.84 -4.98 3.18
CA SER A 105 -4.05 -5.10 4.00
C SER A 105 -4.08 -4.02 5.07
N PRO A 106 -4.06 -2.73 4.69
CA PRO A 106 -4.08 -1.62 5.63
C PRO A 106 -5.45 -1.49 6.30
N ARG A 107 -5.51 -0.80 7.42
CA ARG A 107 -6.79 -0.38 8.00
C ARG A 107 -7.49 0.68 7.16
N LEU A 108 -6.70 1.58 6.56
CA LEU A 108 -7.18 2.66 5.71
C LEU A 108 -6.37 2.70 4.42
N TYR A 109 -7.05 2.57 3.31
CA TYR A 109 -6.54 2.81 1.96
C TYR A 109 -7.17 4.09 1.42
N ILE A 110 -6.36 4.99 0.86
CA ILE A 110 -6.82 6.20 0.18
C ILE A 110 -6.25 6.21 -1.24
N GLY A 111 -7.10 6.07 -2.24
CA GLY A 111 -6.72 6.13 -3.66
C GLY A 111 -6.95 7.52 -4.24
N LEU A 112 -5.90 8.12 -4.79
CA LEU A 112 -5.91 9.42 -5.44
C LEU A 112 -5.74 9.23 -6.94
N GLY A 113 -6.75 9.55 -7.73
CA GLY A 113 -6.74 9.38 -9.18
C GLY A 113 -6.55 7.92 -9.63
N VAL A 114 -7.03 6.97 -8.82
CA VAL A 114 -6.98 5.54 -9.10
C VAL A 114 -8.28 5.10 -9.76
N SER A 115 -8.20 4.51 -10.95
CA SER A 115 -9.39 4.04 -11.69
C SER A 115 -10.01 2.75 -11.14
N GLY A 116 -9.25 1.93 -10.42
CA GLY A 116 -9.75 0.66 -9.91
C GLY A 116 -9.65 -0.52 -10.88
N ALA A 117 -8.68 -0.51 -11.78
CA ALA A 117 -8.40 -1.67 -12.62
C ALA A 117 -8.16 -2.93 -11.78
N VAL A 118 -8.66 -4.10 -12.24
CA VAL A 118 -8.61 -5.39 -11.53
C VAL A 118 -7.20 -5.74 -11.06
N HIS A 119 -6.17 -5.43 -11.86
CA HIS A 119 -4.78 -5.68 -11.50
C HIS A 119 -4.32 -4.90 -10.27
N HIS A 120 -4.90 -3.72 -10.02
CA HIS A 120 -4.62 -2.92 -8.83
C HIS A 120 -5.48 -3.39 -7.64
N THR A 121 -6.79 -3.52 -7.86
CA THR A 121 -7.74 -3.86 -6.79
C THR A 121 -7.50 -5.24 -6.20
N SER A 122 -6.92 -6.18 -6.96
CA SER A 122 -6.48 -7.48 -6.44
C SER A 122 -5.43 -7.37 -5.32
N GLY A 123 -4.66 -6.27 -5.29
CA GLY A 123 -3.64 -6.02 -4.26
C GLY A 123 -4.16 -5.32 -3.00
N ILE A 124 -5.42 -4.87 -2.99
CA ILE A 124 -6.00 -4.10 -1.86
C ILE A 124 -7.26 -4.74 -1.26
N GLN A 125 -7.62 -5.95 -1.66
CA GLN A 125 -8.82 -6.65 -1.18
C GLN A 125 -8.86 -6.85 0.34
N GLY A 126 -7.70 -6.80 1.00
CA GLY A 126 -7.57 -6.90 2.45
C GLY A 126 -7.66 -5.57 3.19
N ALA A 127 -7.91 -4.46 2.51
CA ALA A 127 -8.07 -3.15 3.14
C ALA A 127 -9.33 -3.11 4.02
N GLY A 128 -9.21 -2.51 5.20
CA GLY A 128 -10.32 -2.40 6.16
C GLY A 128 -11.34 -1.32 5.79
N THR A 129 -10.84 -0.18 5.30
CA THR A 129 -11.64 0.93 4.78
C THR A 129 -10.98 1.46 3.51
N VAL A 130 -11.76 1.64 2.47
CA VAL A 130 -11.32 2.15 1.18
C VAL A 130 -11.94 3.51 0.91
N VAL A 131 -11.09 4.52 0.72
CA VAL A 131 -11.47 5.86 0.29
C VAL A 131 -10.96 6.06 -1.13
N ALA A 132 -11.80 6.55 -2.02
CA ALA A 132 -11.45 6.83 -3.41
C ALA A 132 -11.73 8.28 -3.76
N ILE A 133 -10.76 8.95 -4.37
CA ILE A 133 -10.88 10.28 -4.95
C ILE A 133 -10.49 10.18 -6.43
N CYS A 134 -11.43 10.39 -7.32
CA CYS A 134 -11.23 10.28 -8.75
C CYS A 134 -12.18 11.24 -9.47
N ASP A 135 -11.75 11.82 -10.57
CA ASP A 135 -12.56 12.73 -11.41
C ASP A 135 -13.59 12.01 -12.30
N ASP A 136 -13.35 10.73 -12.59
CA ASP A 136 -14.27 9.87 -13.33
C ASP A 136 -15.29 9.23 -12.40
N SER A 137 -16.54 9.66 -12.45
CA SER A 137 -17.65 9.12 -11.65
C SER A 137 -17.95 7.64 -11.92
N GLU A 138 -17.56 7.14 -13.11
CA GLU A 138 -17.77 5.75 -13.51
C GLU A 138 -16.55 4.86 -13.21
N ALA A 139 -15.54 5.41 -12.51
CA ALA A 139 -14.33 4.65 -12.18
C ALA A 139 -14.66 3.42 -11.31
N PRO A 140 -14.24 2.21 -11.71
CA PRO A 140 -14.54 0.97 -10.98
C PRO A 140 -14.10 0.96 -9.51
N ILE A 141 -13.18 1.84 -9.12
CA ILE A 141 -12.73 1.95 -7.72
C ILE A 141 -13.90 2.27 -6.78
N PHE A 142 -14.92 3.00 -7.25
CA PHE A 142 -16.07 3.38 -6.45
C PHE A 142 -16.97 2.19 -6.09
N GLU A 143 -16.93 1.10 -6.85
CA GLU A 143 -17.68 -0.13 -6.52
C GLU A 143 -17.20 -0.79 -5.22
N MET A 144 -15.92 -0.59 -4.86
CA MET A 144 -15.33 -1.16 -3.65
C MET A 144 -15.04 -0.12 -2.56
N ALA A 145 -15.24 1.17 -2.84
CA ALA A 145 -14.97 2.24 -1.89
C ALA A 145 -16.08 2.34 -0.84
N ASP A 146 -15.68 2.42 0.44
CA ASP A 146 -16.59 2.78 1.53
C ASP A 146 -16.96 4.26 1.48
N PHE A 147 -16.03 5.10 1.01
CA PHE A 147 -16.22 6.54 0.80
C PHE A 147 -15.63 6.95 -0.54
N GLY A 148 -16.41 7.63 -1.34
CA GLY A 148 -16.02 8.12 -2.64
C GLY A 148 -16.19 9.64 -2.78
N VAL A 149 -15.22 10.29 -3.39
CA VAL A 149 -15.30 11.70 -3.79
C VAL A 149 -15.05 11.78 -5.29
N VAL A 150 -16.04 12.23 -6.04
CA VAL A 150 -15.88 12.53 -7.45
C VAL A 150 -15.35 13.95 -7.58
N GLY A 151 -14.11 14.10 -8.01
CA GLY A 151 -13.46 15.39 -8.14
C GLY A 151 -11.98 15.30 -8.49
N ASP A 152 -11.41 16.45 -8.85
CA ASP A 152 -9.99 16.58 -9.14
C ASP A 152 -9.17 16.45 -7.85
N VAL A 153 -8.18 15.55 -7.86
CA VAL A 153 -7.30 15.32 -6.71
C VAL A 153 -6.51 16.57 -6.31
N THR A 154 -6.19 17.45 -7.29
CA THR A 154 -5.47 18.70 -7.05
C THR A 154 -6.29 19.74 -6.29
N GLU A 155 -7.62 19.62 -6.34
CA GLU A 155 -8.54 20.48 -5.59
C GLU A 155 -8.94 19.85 -4.24
N VAL A 156 -9.17 18.53 -4.22
CA VAL A 156 -9.69 17.83 -3.05
C VAL A 156 -8.61 17.60 -1.99
N VAL A 157 -7.39 17.18 -2.40
CA VAL A 157 -6.32 16.82 -1.45
C VAL A 157 -5.87 17.99 -0.59
N PRO A 158 -5.63 19.21 -1.09
CA PRO A 158 -5.27 20.34 -0.26
C PRO A 158 -6.31 20.65 0.83
N GLN A 159 -7.59 20.54 0.50
CA GLN A 159 -8.70 20.76 1.46
C GLN A 159 -8.70 19.68 2.55
N LEU A 160 -8.44 18.42 2.19
CA LEU A 160 -8.30 17.34 3.15
C LEU A 160 -7.12 17.54 4.10
N VAL A 161 -5.98 17.96 3.57
CA VAL A 161 -4.78 18.24 4.37
C VAL A 161 -5.03 19.39 5.35
N GLU A 162 -5.68 20.46 4.90
CA GLU A 162 -6.07 21.59 5.75
C GLU A 162 -7.02 21.17 6.87
N GLU A 163 -8.04 20.39 6.54
CA GLU A 163 -9.01 19.90 7.52
C GLU A 163 -8.38 18.94 8.53
N LEU A 164 -7.47 18.05 8.08
CA LEU A 164 -6.72 17.19 8.98
C LEU A 164 -5.84 17.98 9.95
N ALA A 165 -5.22 19.07 9.48
CA ALA A 165 -4.44 19.95 10.34
C ALA A 165 -5.33 20.63 11.39
N ARG A 166 -6.53 21.08 10.99
CA ARG A 166 -7.52 21.70 11.89
C ARG A 166 -8.03 20.75 12.97
N LEU A 167 -8.20 19.46 12.64
CA LEU A 167 -8.70 18.46 13.60
C LEU A 167 -7.64 18.00 14.62
N ARG A 168 -6.36 18.23 14.32
CA ARG A 168 -5.23 17.82 15.18
C ARG A 168 -4.71 18.93 16.10
N GLY A 169 -5.04 20.18 15.81
CA GLY A 169 -4.67 21.36 16.61
C GLY A 169 -5.66 21.59 17.72
#